data_50ae5a270b31237ff89ec064a51bec20
#
_entry.id   50ae5a270b31237ff89ec064a51bec20
#
_cell.length_a   1.000
_cell.length_b   1.000
_cell.length_c   1.000
_cell.angle_alpha   90.00
_cell.angle_beta   90.00
_cell.angle_gamma   90.00
#
_symmetry.space_group_name_H-M   'P 1'
#
loop_
_entity.id
_entity.type
_entity.pdbx_description
1 polymer ?
#
loop_
_entity_poly.entity_id
_entity_poly.type
_entity_poly.pdbx_seq_one_letter_code
_entity_poly.pdbx_strand_id
1 'polypeptide(L)'
;MNHWAAIYMGKPWREDAEGPHAYDCRGLVAAVQRDRWGREVPALTRADRSTPEGRAEFAAAVRRGGWARTAEPPREGDILVCQSARGAHVGVFVQVDRRLGVLHARAQRDAQGIPRGGVVFEPLRDMLASGFGRPEVWRCS
;
A
#
# COMPACT_ATOMS: atom_id res chain seq x y z
N MET A 1 8.01 4.86 20.93
CA MET A 1 7.33 5.79 20.02
C MET A 1 5.84 5.55 20.08
N ASN A 2 5.07 6.61 20.26
CA ASN A 2 3.62 6.51 20.44
C ASN A 2 2.82 6.86 19.17
N HIS A 3 3.46 6.68 18.00
CA HIS A 3 2.78 6.93 16.74
C HIS A 3 1.80 5.79 16.43
N TRP A 4 0.62 6.14 15.91
CA TRP A 4 -0.41 5.15 15.60
C TRP A 4 0.05 4.04 14.64
N ALA A 5 0.98 4.36 13.71
CA ALA A 5 1.50 3.36 12.76
C ALA A 5 2.36 2.28 13.41
N ALA A 6 2.81 2.50 14.64
CA ALA A 6 3.71 1.56 15.34
C ALA A 6 3.07 0.18 15.52
N ILE A 7 1.75 0.10 15.63
CA ILE A 7 1.07 -1.19 15.80
C ILE A 7 1.18 -2.10 14.58
N TYR A 8 1.45 -1.52 13.41
CA TYR A 8 1.60 -2.28 12.16
C TYR A 8 3.06 -2.65 11.89
N MET A 9 3.99 -1.80 12.32
CA MET A 9 5.41 -1.96 11.98
C MET A 9 6.00 -3.23 12.57
N GLY A 10 6.81 -3.91 11.76
CA GLY A 10 7.46 -5.16 12.17
C GLY A 10 6.60 -6.41 12.04
N LYS A 11 5.33 -6.29 11.69
CA LYS A 11 4.49 -7.46 11.46
C LYS A 11 4.97 -8.20 10.21
N PRO A 12 4.98 -9.55 10.24
CA PRO A 12 5.50 -10.32 9.12
C PRO A 12 4.62 -10.23 7.87
N TRP A 13 5.23 -10.41 6.72
CA TRP A 13 4.51 -10.53 5.45
C TRP A 13 3.98 -11.94 5.30
N ARG A 14 2.73 -12.05 4.87
CA ARG A 14 2.10 -13.33 4.53
C ARG A 14 1.08 -13.07 3.43
N GLU A 15 1.10 -13.90 2.39
CA GLU A 15 0.15 -13.77 1.28
C GLU A 15 -1.29 -13.86 1.77
N ASP A 16 -2.15 -12.97 1.27
CA ASP A 16 -3.57 -12.83 1.60
C ASP A 16 -3.85 -12.50 3.06
N ALA A 17 -2.84 -12.11 3.84
CA ALA A 17 -3.04 -11.71 5.23
C ALA A 17 -3.52 -10.26 5.34
N GLU A 18 -4.53 -10.05 6.17
CA GLU A 18 -5.16 -8.74 6.39
C GLU A 18 -5.00 -8.24 7.83
N GLY A 19 -4.14 -8.89 8.60
CA GLY A 19 -3.87 -8.55 9.99
C GLY A 19 -4.68 -9.38 10.98
N PRO A 20 -4.50 -9.14 12.29
CA PRO A 20 -3.53 -8.21 12.87
C PRO A 20 -2.12 -8.77 13.05
N HIS A 21 -1.89 -10.06 12.80
CA HIS A 21 -0.62 -10.73 13.09
C HIS A 21 0.36 -10.71 11.91
N ALA A 22 -0.16 -10.59 10.70
CA ALA A 22 0.60 -10.55 9.47
C ALA A 22 -0.18 -9.77 8.41
N TYR A 23 0.52 -9.29 7.38
CA TYR A 23 -0.09 -8.53 6.30
C TYR A 23 0.59 -8.84 4.97
N ASP A 24 -0.18 -8.87 3.89
CA ASP A 24 0.39 -8.59 2.57
C ASP A 24 0.23 -7.10 2.27
N CYS A 25 0.72 -6.64 1.12
CA CYS A 25 0.70 -5.21 0.82
C CYS A 25 -0.73 -4.65 0.74
N ARG A 26 -1.66 -5.40 0.17
CA ARG A 26 -3.06 -4.98 0.04
C ARG A 26 -3.78 -5.03 1.37
N GLY A 27 -3.55 -6.08 2.14
CA GLY A 27 -4.15 -6.27 3.45
C GLY A 27 -3.75 -5.16 4.41
N LEU A 28 -2.49 -4.75 4.36
CA LEU A 28 -2.02 -3.63 5.18
C LEU A 28 -2.72 -2.32 4.80
N VAL A 29 -2.75 -2.00 3.51
CA VAL A 29 -3.39 -0.75 3.04
C VAL A 29 -4.86 -0.73 3.44
N ALA A 30 -5.58 -1.83 3.25
CA ALA A 30 -6.99 -1.92 3.63
C ALA A 30 -7.19 -1.74 5.13
N ALA A 31 -6.35 -2.39 5.95
CA ALA A 31 -6.43 -2.29 7.41
C ALA A 31 -6.16 -0.87 7.90
N VAL A 32 -5.10 -0.24 7.42
CA VAL A 32 -4.73 1.12 7.83
C VAL A 32 -5.83 2.12 7.44
N GLN A 33 -6.32 2.05 6.21
CA GLN A 33 -7.37 2.95 5.74
C GLN A 33 -8.65 2.81 6.54
N ARG A 34 -9.05 1.58 6.84
CA ARG A 34 -10.22 1.29 7.66
C ARG A 34 -10.03 1.76 9.10
N ASP A 35 -8.92 1.38 9.73
CA ASP A 35 -8.69 1.60 11.16
C ASP A 35 -8.44 3.08 11.45
N ARG A 36 -7.71 3.76 10.58
CA ARG A 36 -7.31 5.15 10.82
C ARG A 36 -8.31 6.16 10.30
N TRP A 37 -8.93 5.91 9.16
CA TRP A 37 -9.77 6.91 8.50
C TRP A 37 -11.17 6.41 8.15
N GLY A 38 -11.51 5.17 8.45
CA GLY A 38 -12.84 4.63 8.13
C GLY A 38 -13.11 4.52 6.63
N ARG A 39 -12.07 4.35 5.82
CA ARG A 39 -12.19 4.30 4.37
C ARG A 39 -12.19 2.89 3.84
N GLU A 40 -12.99 2.65 2.80
CA GLU A 40 -12.95 1.42 2.04
C GLU A 40 -12.02 1.61 0.84
N VAL A 41 -11.16 0.62 0.59
CA VAL A 41 -10.16 0.68 -0.48
C VAL A 41 -10.60 -0.21 -1.63
N PRO A 42 -10.68 0.32 -2.87
CA PRO A 42 -10.94 -0.54 -4.02
C PRO A 42 -9.77 -1.50 -4.27
N ALA A 43 -10.03 -2.56 -5.03
CA ALA A 43 -9.01 -3.57 -5.31
C ALA A 43 -7.99 -3.08 -6.34
N LEU A 44 -7.14 -2.14 -5.92
CA LEU A 44 -6.19 -1.44 -6.82
C LEU A 44 -5.19 -2.40 -7.49
N THR A 45 -4.92 -3.55 -6.89
CA THR A 45 -3.98 -4.53 -7.43
C THR A 45 -4.62 -5.82 -7.91
N ARG A 46 -5.88 -6.09 -7.50
CA ARG A 46 -6.58 -7.34 -7.83
C ARG A 46 -7.55 -7.22 -9.01
N ALA A 47 -7.96 -5.99 -9.32
CA ALA A 47 -8.94 -5.81 -10.39
C ALA A 47 -8.36 -6.29 -11.72
N ASP A 48 -9.10 -7.12 -12.43
CA ASP A 48 -8.74 -7.51 -13.78
C ASP A 48 -9.04 -6.35 -14.72
N ARG A 49 -8.01 -5.58 -15.02
CA ARG A 49 -8.10 -4.42 -15.91
C ARG A 49 -7.77 -4.77 -17.36
N SER A 50 -7.57 -6.05 -17.65
CA SER A 50 -7.32 -6.49 -19.01
C SER A 50 -8.59 -6.59 -19.85
N THR A 51 -9.75 -6.67 -19.20
CA THR A 51 -11.05 -6.73 -19.87
C THR A 51 -11.81 -5.42 -19.74
N PRO A 52 -12.71 -5.08 -20.70
CA PRO A 52 -13.56 -3.88 -20.57
C PRO A 52 -14.44 -3.91 -19.33
N GLU A 53 -14.99 -5.08 -18.97
CA GLU A 53 -15.84 -5.26 -17.78
C GLU A 53 -15.04 -5.02 -16.51
N GLY A 54 -13.84 -5.56 -16.42
CA GLY A 54 -12.96 -5.39 -15.27
C GLY A 54 -12.54 -3.93 -15.09
N ARG A 55 -12.22 -3.23 -16.18
CA ARG A 55 -11.90 -1.81 -16.13
C ARG A 55 -13.09 -0.95 -15.67
N ALA A 56 -14.28 -1.25 -16.15
CA ALA A 56 -15.49 -0.52 -15.75
C ALA A 56 -15.82 -0.75 -14.27
N GLU A 57 -15.69 -1.98 -13.79
CA GLU A 57 -15.91 -2.33 -12.39
C GLU A 57 -14.91 -1.63 -11.48
N PHE A 58 -13.65 -1.63 -11.84
CA PHE A 58 -12.60 -0.94 -11.09
C PHE A 58 -12.89 0.56 -11.01
N ALA A 59 -13.22 1.19 -12.14
CA ALA A 59 -13.53 2.62 -12.18
C ALA A 59 -14.74 2.96 -11.30
N ALA A 60 -15.76 2.10 -11.29
CA ALA A 60 -16.94 2.30 -10.45
C ALA A 60 -16.59 2.19 -8.97
N ALA A 61 -15.76 1.21 -8.59
CA ALA A 61 -15.30 1.02 -7.21
C ALA A 61 -14.48 2.21 -6.73
N VAL A 62 -13.60 2.72 -7.57
CA VAL A 62 -12.79 3.91 -7.27
C VAL A 62 -13.69 5.11 -6.99
N ARG A 63 -14.68 5.35 -7.85
CA ARG A 63 -15.61 6.48 -7.67
C ARG A 63 -16.47 6.34 -6.42
N ARG A 64 -16.99 5.14 -6.12
CA ARG A 64 -17.79 4.91 -4.91
C ARG A 64 -17.00 5.22 -3.63
N GLY A 65 -15.73 4.88 -3.61
CA GLY A 65 -14.86 5.13 -2.46
C GLY A 65 -14.34 6.55 -2.34
N GLY A 66 -14.61 7.40 -3.34
CA GLY A 66 -14.09 8.77 -3.35
C GLY A 66 -12.61 8.86 -3.71
N TRP A 67 -12.04 7.81 -4.26
CA TRP A 67 -10.63 7.77 -4.64
C TRP A 67 -10.41 8.35 -6.03
N ALA A 68 -9.33 9.12 -6.17
CA ALA A 68 -8.90 9.65 -7.46
C ALA A 68 -7.37 9.69 -7.51
N ARG A 69 -6.85 9.39 -8.69
CA ARG A 69 -5.41 9.56 -8.94
C ARG A 69 -5.07 11.05 -8.92
N THR A 70 -3.94 11.39 -8.31
CA THR A 70 -3.50 12.78 -8.22
C THR A 70 -2.05 12.94 -8.69
N ALA A 71 -1.76 14.08 -9.31
CA ALA A 71 -0.40 14.50 -9.63
C ALA A 71 0.17 15.45 -8.58
N GLU A 72 -0.60 15.80 -7.55
CA GLU A 72 -0.13 16.65 -6.46
C GLU A 72 0.88 15.91 -5.58
N PRO A 73 1.71 16.63 -4.82
CA PRO A 73 2.59 15.99 -3.84
C PRO A 73 1.81 15.11 -2.87
N PRO A 74 2.35 13.94 -2.50
CA PRO A 74 1.66 13.02 -1.59
C PRO A 74 1.36 13.66 -0.23
N ARG A 75 0.23 13.22 0.37
CA ARG A 75 -0.18 13.61 1.72
C ARG A 75 -0.46 12.37 2.54
N GLU A 76 -0.43 12.51 3.85
CA GLU A 76 -0.81 11.41 4.76
C GLU A 76 -2.19 10.88 4.40
N GLY A 77 -2.31 9.55 4.32
CA GLY A 77 -3.53 8.87 3.94
C GLY A 77 -3.65 8.55 2.46
N ASP A 78 -2.80 9.12 1.62
CA ASP A 78 -2.77 8.75 0.20
C ASP A 78 -2.25 7.33 0.04
N ILE A 79 -2.71 6.65 -1.01
CA ILE A 79 -2.21 5.33 -1.38
C ILE A 79 -1.19 5.46 -2.49
N LEU A 80 -0.05 4.81 -2.29
CA LEU A 80 0.96 4.62 -3.33
C LEU A 80 0.66 3.32 -4.07
N VAL A 81 0.63 3.37 -5.40
CA VAL A 81 0.63 2.18 -6.25
C VAL A 81 1.89 2.24 -7.10
N CYS A 82 2.69 1.18 -7.08
CA CYS A 82 3.91 1.11 -7.87
C CYS A 82 4.09 -0.30 -8.43
N GLN A 83 5.12 -0.47 -9.24
CA GLN A 83 5.44 -1.74 -9.86
C GLN A 83 6.71 -2.33 -9.26
N SER A 84 6.70 -3.63 -9.08
CA SER A 84 7.86 -4.39 -8.64
C SER A 84 8.08 -5.58 -9.59
N ALA A 85 9.16 -6.32 -9.39
CA ALA A 85 9.42 -7.52 -10.16
C ALA A 85 8.30 -8.57 -10.03
N ARG A 86 7.49 -8.47 -8.97
CA ARG A 86 6.38 -9.39 -8.67
C ARG A 86 5.02 -8.85 -9.08
N GLY A 87 4.96 -7.69 -9.73
CA GLY A 87 3.72 -7.05 -10.13
C GLY A 87 3.43 -5.78 -9.32
N ALA A 88 2.15 -5.41 -9.25
CA ALA A 88 1.75 -4.20 -8.55
C ALA A 88 1.96 -4.32 -7.05
N HIS A 89 2.40 -3.22 -6.44
CA HIS A 89 2.65 -3.11 -5.00
C HIS A 89 1.99 -1.84 -4.49
N VAL A 90 1.47 -1.88 -3.28
CA VAL A 90 0.77 -0.75 -2.67
C VAL A 90 1.31 -0.43 -1.29
N GLY A 91 1.19 0.84 -0.91
CA GLY A 91 1.53 1.32 0.42
C GLY A 91 0.69 2.54 0.78
N VAL A 92 0.86 3.01 2.00
CA VAL A 92 0.13 4.18 2.52
C VAL A 92 1.15 5.25 2.90
N PHE A 93 0.91 6.48 2.47
CA PHE A 93 1.72 7.61 2.92
C PHE A 93 1.34 7.96 4.36
N VAL A 94 2.35 8.01 5.22
CA VAL A 94 2.20 8.26 6.65
C VAL A 94 3.21 9.32 7.08
N GLN A 95 2.77 10.25 7.90
CA GLN A 95 3.62 11.28 8.49
C GLN A 95 4.12 10.81 9.86
N VAL A 96 5.43 10.65 10.00
CA VAL A 96 6.06 10.28 11.26
C VAL A 96 7.14 11.32 11.58
N ASP A 97 7.00 12.03 12.70
CA ASP A 97 7.98 13.01 13.16
C ASP A 97 8.39 13.99 12.06
N ARG A 98 7.42 14.59 11.38
CA ARG A 98 7.60 15.56 10.28
C ARG A 98 8.19 14.97 9.00
N ARG A 99 8.27 13.65 8.92
CA ARG A 99 8.73 12.95 7.71
C ARG A 99 7.56 12.23 7.07
N LEU A 100 7.32 12.52 5.82
CA LEU A 100 6.37 11.77 5.04
C LEU A 100 7.10 10.58 4.41
N GLY A 101 6.61 9.40 4.68
CA GLY A 101 7.15 8.17 4.10
C GLY A 101 6.05 7.21 3.74
N VAL A 102 6.41 6.00 3.39
CA VAL A 102 5.48 4.96 2.96
C VAL A 102 5.52 3.82 3.96
N LEU A 103 4.35 3.48 4.49
CA LEU A 103 4.14 2.27 5.27
C LEU A 103 3.69 1.19 4.30
N HIS A 104 4.45 0.10 4.19
CA HIS A 104 4.11 -0.98 3.28
C HIS A 104 4.62 -2.32 3.77
N ALA A 105 3.96 -3.40 3.31
CA ALA A 105 4.37 -4.77 3.65
C ALA A 105 5.18 -5.34 2.49
N ARG A 106 6.45 -5.60 2.73
CA ARG A 106 7.39 -6.10 1.73
C ARG A 106 7.51 -7.61 1.82
N ALA A 107 7.36 -8.27 0.67
CA ALA A 107 7.70 -9.68 0.54
C ALA A 107 9.17 -9.77 0.16
N GLN A 108 10.00 -10.29 1.05
CA GLN A 108 11.43 -10.51 0.79
C GLN A 108 11.79 -11.95 1.09
N ARG A 109 12.80 -12.46 0.39
CA ARG A 109 13.38 -13.76 0.69
C ARG A 109 14.89 -13.57 0.89
N ASP A 110 15.43 -14.30 1.85
CA ASP A 110 16.88 -14.32 2.06
C ASP A 110 17.59 -15.21 1.02
N ALA A 111 18.91 -15.35 1.14
CA ALA A 111 19.71 -16.14 0.23
C ALA A 111 19.29 -17.61 0.18
N GLN A 112 18.64 -18.12 1.24
CA GLN A 112 18.15 -19.50 1.34
C GLN A 112 16.69 -19.62 0.89
N GLY A 113 16.09 -18.55 0.38
CA GLY A 113 14.69 -18.55 -0.06
C GLY A 113 13.66 -18.46 1.05
N ILE A 114 14.07 -18.21 2.28
CA ILE A 114 13.17 -18.12 3.43
C ILE A 114 12.52 -16.74 3.45
N PRO A 115 11.18 -16.63 3.60
CA PRO A 115 10.51 -15.35 3.70
C PRO A 115 10.98 -14.54 4.91
N ARG A 116 11.38 -13.28 4.67
CA ARG A 116 11.88 -12.36 5.69
C ARG A 116 11.19 -11.01 5.66
N GLY A 117 10.21 -10.85 4.79
CA GLY A 117 9.53 -9.59 4.61
C GLY A 117 8.65 -9.22 5.79
N GLY A 118 8.23 -7.98 5.80
CA GLY A 118 7.32 -7.47 6.81
C GLY A 118 6.95 -6.02 6.55
N VAL A 119 6.21 -5.47 7.51
CA VAL A 119 5.76 -4.08 7.44
C VAL A 119 6.90 -3.15 7.84
N VAL A 120 7.23 -2.24 6.94
CA VAL A 120 8.28 -1.24 7.14
C VAL A 120 7.76 0.15 6.80
N PHE A 121 8.39 1.16 7.36
CA PHE A 121 8.18 2.56 7.01
C PHE A 121 9.48 3.09 6.43
N GLU A 122 9.43 3.64 5.21
CA GLU A 122 10.61 4.19 4.56
C GLU A 122 10.24 5.32 3.61
N PRO A 123 11.18 6.24 3.33
CA PRO A 123 10.96 7.29 2.32
C PRO A 123 10.69 6.71 0.94
N LEU A 124 9.85 7.36 0.15
CA LEU A 124 9.56 6.93 -1.23
C LEU A 124 10.83 6.78 -2.06
N ARG A 125 11.78 7.70 -1.91
CA ARG A 125 13.05 7.63 -2.65
C ARG A 125 13.81 6.32 -2.40
N ASP A 126 13.75 5.80 -1.17
CA ASP A 126 14.41 4.54 -0.81
C ASP A 126 13.70 3.35 -1.46
N MET A 127 12.37 3.38 -1.50
CA MET A 127 11.60 2.37 -2.23
C MET A 127 11.97 2.35 -3.70
N LEU A 128 12.01 3.53 -4.35
CA LEU A 128 12.35 3.63 -5.77
C LEU A 128 13.78 3.14 -6.03
N ALA A 129 14.70 3.44 -5.12
CA ALA A 129 16.09 2.96 -5.22
C ALA A 129 16.20 1.44 -5.08
N SER A 130 15.25 0.79 -4.38
CA SER A 130 15.27 -0.65 -4.16
C SER A 130 14.48 -1.47 -5.19
N GLY A 131 14.04 -0.85 -6.28
CA GLY A 131 13.44 -1.57 -7.40
C GLY A 131 11.95 -1.38 -7.62
N PHE A 132 11.28 -0.58 -6.77
CA PHE A 132 9.88 -0.20 -7.02
C PHE A 132 9.86 0.96 -8.01
N GLY A 133 9.00 0.89 -9.01
CA GLY A 133 8.95 1.90 -10.06
C GLY A 133 7.53 2.33 -10.42
N ARG A 134 7.44 3.31 -11.33
CA ARG A 134 6.18 3.82 -11.88
C ARG A 134 5.17 4.20 -10.79
N PRO A 135 5.53 5.07 -9.84
CA PRO A 135 4.63 5.41 -8.74
C PRO A 135 3.40 6.18 -9.20
N GLU A 136 2.25 5.79 -8.68
CA GLU A 136 0.99 6.51 -8.80
C GLU A 136 0.49 6.82 -7.41
N VAL A 137 -0.09 7.99 -7.22
CA VAL A 137 -0.66 8.41 -5.94
C VAL A 137 -2.16 8.55 -6.09
N TRP A 138 -2.90 7.90 -5.18
CA TRP A 138 -4.36 7.92 -5.14
C TRP A 138 -4.82 8.56 -3.84
N ARG A 139 -5.77 9.47 -3.94
CA ARG A 139 -6.27 10.25 -2.80
C ARG A 139 -7.77 10.08 -2.64
N CYS A 140 -8.20 9.93 -1.39
CA CYS A 140 -9.60 9.90 -1.02
C CYS A 140 -10.08 11.31 -0.71
N SER A 141 -11.19 11.69 -1.32
CA SER A 141 -11.81 12.99 -1.05
C SER A 141 -12.63 12.98 0.24
#